data_29f0bd0d2c5aed2b4e4f584a7701e9fe
#
_entry.id   29f0bd0d2c5aed2b4e4f584a7701e9fe
#
_cell.length_a   1.000
_cell.length_b   1.000
_cell.length_c   1.000
_cell.angle_alpha   90.00
_cell.angle_beta   90.00
_cell.angle_gamma   90.00
#
_symmetry.space_group_name_H-M   'P 1'
#
loop_
_entity.id
_entity.type
_entity.pdbx_description
1 polymer ?
#
loop_
_entity_poly.entity_id
_entity_poly.type
_entity_poly.pdbx_seq_one_letter_code
_entity_poly.pdbx_strand_id
1 'polypeptide(L)'
;ATTAIYTLSLPDALPILGGLQKSAPILAAVFTVVMLSSIGLPGLNGFVGEFLILVGAFNAHRWWAVVAAGGVILAALYLLWAYQRVFHGPAEGDNASVSDLRLREGLVLAPLLVLIVGMGVYPKPVIERMEPAVDALVAHVEAHVEGFTEPTSRFGADVEAGGDHVGGSDGHSDGHSDGHSDGHGDAGGDDH
;
A
#
# COMPACT_ATOMS: atom_id res chain seq x y z
N ALA A 1 -30.31 -48.04 2.73
CA ALA A 1 -30.47 -46.63 3.04
C ALA A 1 -29.37 -46.22 4.02
N THR A 2 -28.18 -45.94 3.58
CA THR A 2 -27.14 -45.50 4.48
C THR A 2 -26.20 -44.59 3.74
N THR A 3 -26.38 -43.32 4.01
CA THR A 3 -25.28 -42.39 4.28
C THR A 3 -24.25 -42.27 3.15
N ALA A 4 -24.65 -41.64 2.07
CA ALA A 4 -23.74 -40.80 1.35
C ALA A 4 -23.55 -39.53 2.21
N ILE A 5 -22.81 -39.61 3.30
CA ILE A 5 -22.18 -38.46 3.91
C ILE A 5 -21.15 -38.03 2.88
N TYR A 6 -21.56 -37.05 2.12
CA TYR A 6 -20.74 -36.37 1.14
C TYR A 6 -19.56 -35.78 1.89
N THR A 7 -18.46 -36.49 1.89
CA THR A 7 -17.17 -35.85 1.94
C THR A 7 -17.08 -35.03 0.68
N LEU A 8 -17.69 -33.85 0.71
CA LEU A 8 -17.44 -32.80 -0.25
C LEU A 8 -15.99 -32.41 -0.04
N SER A 9 -15.07 -33.19 -0.61
CA SER A 9 -13.68 -32.79 -0.63
C SER A 9 -13.63 -31.50 -1.45
N LEU A 10 -13.04 -30.46 -0.90
CA LEU A 10 -12.84 -29.18 -1.61
C LEU A 10 -12.37 -29.36 -3.07
N PRO A 11 -11.55 -30.35 -3.42
CA PRO A 11 -11.16 -30.62 -4.79
C PRO A 11 -12.30 -31.01 -5.73
N ASP A 12 -13.37 -31.66 -5.23
CA ASP A 12 -14.48 -32.12 -6.05
C ASP A 12 -15.57 -31.06 -6.23
N ALA A 13 -15.66 -30.10 -5.31
CA ALA A 13 -16.62 -29.00 -5.40
C ALA A 13 -16.17 -27.87 -6.35
N LEU A 14 -14.87 -27.68 -6.55
CA LEU A 14 -14.32 -26.63 -7.41
C LEU A 14 -14.54 -26.87 -8.93
N PRO A 15 -14.56 -28.10 -9.47
CA PRO A 15 -14.92 -28.33 -10.86
C PRO A 15 -16.38 -28.01 -11.17
N ILE A 16 -17.26 -28.02 -10.16
CA ILE A 16 -18.70 -27.75 -10.33
C ILE A 16 -18.95 -26.28 -10.66
N LEU A 17 -18.02 -25.37 -10.31
CA LEU A 17 -18.14 -23.93 -10.51
C LEU A 17 -17.31 -23.39 -11.69
N GLY A 18 -16.98 -24.19 -12.68
CA GLY A 18 -16.23 -23.74 -13.86
C GLY A 18 -17.07 -22.95 -14.88
N GLY A 19 -16.44 -22.00 -15.58
CA GLY A 19 -17.03 -21.37 -16.76
C GLY A 19 -18.08 -20.29 -16.50
N LEU A 20 -18.23 -19.78 -15.27
CA LEU A 20 -19.23 -18.75 -14.92
C LEU A 20 -19.09 -17.48 -15.76
N GLN A 21 -17.91 -17.15 -16.27
CA GLN A 21 -17.71 -15.98 -17.12
C GLN A 21 -18.55 -16.01 -18.41
N LYS A 22 -18.89 -17.19 -18.91
CA LYS A 22 -19.69 -17.33 -20.13
C LYS A 22 -21.18 -17.16 -19.87
N SER A 23 -21.67 -17.66 -18.73
CA SER A 23 -23.09 -17.60 -18.36
C SER A 23 -23.45 -16.29 -17.66
N ALA A 24 -22.55 -15.72 -16.85
CA ALA A 24 -22.78 -14.51 -16.08
C ALA A 24 -21.62 -13.52 -16.24
N PRO A 25 -21.47 -12.84 -17.41
CA PRO A 25 -20.35 -11.97 -17.69
C PRO A 25 -20.32 -10.69 -16.81
N ILE A 26 -21.47 -10.12 -16.44
CA ILE A 26 -21.52 -8.94 -15.58
C ILE A 26 -21.08 -9.30 -14.16
N LEU A 27 -21.54 -10.43 -13.64
CA LEU A 27 -21.10 -10.95 -12.35
C LEU A 27 -19.59 -11.19 -12.35
N ALA A 28 -19.05 -11.78 -13.41
CA ALA A 28 -17.62 -12.04 -13.56
C ALA A 28 -16.82 -10.73 -13.57
N ALA A 29 -17.30 -9.69 -14.26
CA ALA A 29 -16.65 -8.39 -14.28
C ALA A 29 -16.63 -7.72 -12.90
N VAL A 30 -17.76 -7.71 -12.19
CA VAL A 30 -17.85 -7.17 -10.82
C VAL A 30 -16.91 -7.93 -9.89
N PHE A 31 -16.95 -9.26 -9.94
CA PHE A 31 -16.09 -10.10 -9.11
C PHE A 31 -14.59 -9.86 -9.41
N THR A 32 -14.25 -9.67 -10.69
CA THR A 32 -12.87 -9.33 -11.08
C THR A 32 -12.38 -8.05 -10.40
N VAL A 33 -13.18 -6.99 -10.40
CA VAL A 33 -12.80 -5.73 -9.75
C VAL A 33 -12.63 -5.92 -8.24
N VAL A 34 -13.54 -6.63 -7.59
CA VAL A 34 -13.47 -6.92 -6.15
C VAL A 34 -12.24 -7.77 -5.83
N MET A 35 -11.98 -8.80 -6.63
CA MET A 35 -10.80 -9.66 -6.46
C MET A 35 -9.49 -8.88 -6.64
N LEU A 36 -9.39 -8.05 -7.68
CA LEU A 36 -8.21 -7.21 -7.91
C LEU A 36 -8.00 -6.21 -6.77
N SER A 37 -9.07 -5.69 -6.19
CA SER A 37 -8.99 -4.85 -5.00
C SER A 37 -8.48 -5.62 -3.78
N SER A 38 -8.90 -6.88 -3.63
CA SER A 38 -8.47 -7.75 -2.52
C SER A 38 -7.03 -8.27 -2.68
N ILE A 39 -6.48 -8.22 -3.89
CA ILE A 39 -5.07 -8.53 -4.18
C ILE A 39 -4.17 -7.30 -3.92
N GLY A 40 -4.76 -6.12 -3.71
CA GLY A 40 -4.01 -4.88 -3.54
C GLY A 40 -3.51 -4.29 -4.86
N LEU A 41 -4.34 -4.32 -5.94
CA LEU A 41 -3.96 -3.67 -7.19
C LEU A 41 -3.90 -2.15 -7.02
N PRO A 42 -2.79 -1.49 -7.45
CA PRO A 42 -2.69 -0.03 -7.42
C PRO A 42 -3.85 0.66 -8.15
N GLY A 43 -4.47 1.65 -7.50
CA GLY A 43 -5.68 2.33 -7.99
C GLY A 43 -6.99 1.78 -7.42
N LEU A 44 -6.94 0.73 -6.59
CA LEU A 44 -8.06 0.20 -5.84
C LEU A 44 -7.82 0.36 -4.32
N ASN A 45 -8.89 0.39 -3.55
CA ASN A 45 -8.83 0.71 -2.11
C ASN A 45 -7.96 -0.26 -1.29
N GLY A 46 -7.90 -1.55 -1.66
CA GLY A 46 -7.10 -2.56 -0.98
C GLY A 46 -5.61 -2.19 -0.94
N PHE A 47 -5.07 -1.72 -2.06
CA PHE A 47 -3.68 -1.30 -2.16
C PHE A 47 -3.30 -0.23 -1.14
N VAL A 48 -4.16 0.78 -0.95
CA VAL A 48 -3.87 1.90 -0.04
C VAL A 48 -3.65 1.40 1.39
N GLY A 49 -4.53 0.52 1.87
CA GLY A 49 -4.42 -0.05 3.22
C GLY A 49 -3.21 -0.96 3.37
N GLU A 50 -3.02 -1.91 2.45
CA GLU A 50 -1.91 -2.86 2.49
C GLU A 50 -0.56 -2.18 2.39
N PHE A 51 -0.44 -1.19 1.50
CA PHE A 51 0.79 -0.42 1.33
C PHE A 51 1.15 0.37 2.60
N LEU A 52 0.19 1.06 3.21
CA LEU A 52 0.42 1.81 4.45
C LEU A 52 0.83 0.89 5.60
N ILE A 53 0.20 -0.28 5.72
CA ILE A 53 0.55 -1.29 6.73
C ILE A 53 1.98 -1.80 6.51
N LEU A 54 2.36 -2.11 5.26
CA LEU A 54 3.71 -2.59 4.93
C LEU A 54 4.77 -1.52 5.22
N VAL A 55 4.50 -0.25 4.87
CA VAL A 55 5.41 0.87 5.17
C VAL A 55 5.54 1.06 6.69
N GLY A 56 4.45 1.05 7.43
CA GLY A 56 4.47 1.13 8.89
C GLY A 56 5.24 -0.03 9.54
N ALA A 57 4.99 -1.25 9.09
CA ALA A 57 5.72 -2.43 9.54
C ALA A 57 7.22 -2.38 9.21
N PHE A 58 7.58 -1.85 8.04
CA PHE A 58 8.96 -1.69 7.64
C PHE A 58 9.72 -0.67 8.50
N ASN A 59 9.06 0.42 8.87
CA ASN A 59 9.63 1.43 9.76
C ASN A 59 9.85 0.89 11.18
N ALA A 60 8.93 0.06 11.67
CA ALA A 60 9.05 -0.57 12.98
C ALA A 60 10.10 -1.70 12.98
N HIS A 61 9.92 -2.69 12.11
CA HIS A 61 10.81 -3.86 12.01
C HIS A 61 10.85 -4.41 10.58
N ARG A 62 11.96 -4.27 9.89
CA ARG A 62 12.15 -4.71 8.49
C ARG A 62 11.78 -6.17 8.23
N TRP A 63 12.14 -7.08 9.15
CA TRP A 63 11.88 -8.50 8.97
C TRP A 63 10.39 -8.83 8.96
N TRP A 64 9.59 -8.17 9.78
CA TRP A 64 8.15 -8.36 9.79
C TRP A 64 7.49 -7.85 8.50
N ALA A 65 7.99 -6.77 7.94
CA ALA A 65 7.52 -6.28 6.64
C ALA A 65 7.82 -7.26 5.50
N VAL A 66 9.00 -7.92 5.52
CA VAL A 66 9.34 -8.94 4.52
C VAL A 66 8.41 -10.16 4.61
N VAL A 67 8.14 -10.63 5.85
CA VAL A 67 7.19 -11.73 6.07
C VAL A 67 5.78 -11.35 5.63
N ALA A 68 5.33 -10.14 5.99
CA ALA A 68 4.02 -9.64 5.59
C ALA A 68 3.89 -9.49 4.06
N ALA A 69 4.91 -8.98 3.38
CA ALA A 69 4.94 -8.90 1.91
C ALA A 69 4.85 -10.28 1.26
N GLY A 70 5.53 -11.30 1.83
CA GLY A 70 5.38 -12.69 1.41
C GLY A 70 3.95 -13.20 1.54
N GLY A 71 3.26 -12.82 2.62
CA GLY A 71 1.85 -13.13 2.84
C GLY A 71 0.93 -12.51 1.79
N VAL A 72 1.16 -11.25 1.41
CA VAL A 72 0.39 -10.56 0.34
C VAL A 72 0.55 -11.28 -1.00
N ILE A 73 1.79 -11.68 -1.36
CA ILE A 73 2.05 -12.43 -2.59
C ILE A 73 1.31 -13.77 -2.58
N LEU A 74 1.33 -14.47 -1.45
CA LEU A 74 0.65 -15.77 -1.32
C LEU A 74 -0.87 -15.62 -1.41
N ALA A 75 -1.43 -14.56 -0.81
CA ALA A 75 -2.85 -14.23 -0.92
C ALA A 75 -3.25 -13.93 -2.37
N ALA A 76 -2.45 -13.17 -3.10
CA ALA A 76 -2.66 -12.90 -4.52
C ALA A 76 -2.67 -14.17 -5.36
N LEU A 77 -1.73 -15.08 -5.12
CA LEU A 77 -1.64 -16.34 -5.83
C LEU A 77 -2.88 -17.22 -5.61
N TYR A 78 -3.32 -17.40 -4.36
CA TYR A 78 -4.48 -18.25 -4.11
C TYR A 78 -5.78 -17.64 -4.62
N LEU A 79 -5.96 -16.32 -4.52
CA LEU A 79 -7.13 -15.62 -5.04
C LEU A 79 -7.20 -15.73 -6.57
N LEU A 80 -6.08 -15.52 -7.25
CA LEU A 80 -6.01 -15.64 -8.70
C LEU A 80 -6.27 -17.08 -9.16
N TRP A 81 -5.73 -18.06 -8.44
CA TRP A 81 -5.99 -19.48 -8.71
C TRP A 81 -7.47 -19.84 -8.52
N ALA A 82 -8.09 -19.39 -7.41
CA ALA A 82 -9.49 -19.60 -7.15
C ALA A 82 -10.37 -18.93 -8.22
N TYR A 83 -10.06 -17.69 -8.60
CA TYR A 83 -10.75 -16.97 -9.67
C TYR A 83 -10.71 -17.72 -11.00
N GLN A 84 -9.54 -18.16 -11.42
CA GLN A 84 -9.37 -18.93 -12.65
C GLN A 84 -10.22 -20.19 -12.64
N ARG A 85 -10.31 -20.86 -11.50
CA ARG A 85 -11.04 -22.11 -11.37
C ARG A 85 -12.56 -21.93 -11.40
N VAL A 86 -13.07 -20.83 -10.87
CA VAL A 86 -14.50 -20.52 -10.81
C VAL A 86 -15.00 -19.91 -12.11
N PHE A 87 -14.28 -18.96 -12.67
CA PHE A 87 -14.77 -18.17 -13.80
C PHE A 87 -14.32 -18.70 -15.17
N HIS A 88 -13.15 -19.33 -15.24
CA HIS A 88 -12.62 -19.89 -16.49
C HIS A 88 -12.95 -21.38 -16.63
N GLY A 89 -12.87 -21.84 -17.86
CA GLY A 89 -13.15 -23.23 -18.21
C GLY A 89 -14.44 -23.42 -18.98
N PRO A 90 -14.85 -24.69 -19.24
CA PRO A 90 -16.13 -25.00 -19.86
C PRO A 90 -17.27 -24.76 -18.85
N ALA A 91 -18.35 -24.14 -19.31
CA ALA A 91 -19.57 -24.06 -18.53
C ALA A 91 -20.34 -25.39 -18.74
N GLU A 92 -20.30 -26.26 -17.75
CA GLU A 92 -20.96 -27.58 -17.79
C GLU A 92 -22.07 -27.67 -16.75
N GLY A 93 -23.09 -28.45 -17.02
CA GLY A 93 -24.21 -28.69 -16.11
C GLY A 93 -25.01 -27.43 -15.78
N ASP A 94 -25.34 -27.24 -14.50
CA ASP A 94 -26.17 -26.15 -14.00
C ASP A 94 -25.52 -24.76 -14.15
N ASN A 95 -24.21 -24.71 -14.30
CA ASN A 95 -23.47 -23.45 -14.48
C ASN A 95 -23.74 -22.77 -15.82
N ALA A 96 -24.14 -23.54 -16.83
CA ALA A 96 -24.54 -22.99 -18.14
C ALA A 96 -25.87 -22.23 -18.08
N SER A 97 -26.69 -22.50 -17.07
CA SER A 97 -28.02 -21.92 -16.88
C SER A 97 -28.07 -20.80 -15.83
N VAL A 98 -26.92 -20.42 -15.23
CA VAL A 98 -26.85 -19.33 -14.25
C VAL A 98 -27.21 -18.02 -14.94
N SER A 99 -28.22 -17.32 -14.40
CA SER A 99 -28.63 -16.01 -14.90
C SER A 99 -27.63 -14.95 -14.42
N ASP A 100 -27.27 -14.05 -15.34
CA ASP A 100 -26.41 -12.91 -15.01
C ASP A 100 -27.12 -11.90 -14.08
N LEU A 101 -26.34 -10.97 -13.52
CA LEU A 101 -26.79 -9.93 -12.62
C LEU A 101 -27.93 -9.12 -13.25
N ARG A 102 -29.02 -8.99 -12.51
CA ARG A 102 -30.13 -8.11 -12.90
C ARG A 102 -29.79 -6.65 -12.63
N LEU A 103 -30.42 -5.74 -13.34
CA LEU A 103 -30.20 -4.31 -13.20
C LEU A 103 -30.31 -3.82 -11.75
N ARG A 104 -31.23 -4.38 -10.96
CA ARG A 104 -31.41 -4.04 -9.54
C ARG A 104 -30.19 -4.44 -8.69
N GLU A 105 -29.65 -5.61 -8.93
CA GLU A 105 -28.46 -6.12 -8.23
C GLU A 105 -27.23 -5.31 -8.63
N GLY A 106 -27.08 -5.00 -9.92
CA GLY A 106 -26.04 -4.11 -10.41
C GLY A 106 -26.10 -2.72 -9.79
N LEU A 107 -27.31 -2.16 -9.59
CA LEU A 107 -27.51 -0.85 -8.98
C LEU A 107 -27.08 -0.82 -7.50
N VAL A 108 -27.24 -1.94 -6.78
CA VAL A 108 -26.78 -2.07 -5.40
C VAL A 108 -25.25 -2.22 -5.33
N LEU A 109 -24.63 -2.91 -6.31
CA LEU A 109 -23.19 -3.12 -6.36
C LEU A 109 -22.44 -1.90 -6.91
N ALA A 110 -23.07 -1.11 -7.79
CA ALA A 110 -22.42 0.04 -8.42
C ALA A 110 -21.81 1.04 -7.42
N PRO A 111 -22.49 1.50 -6.34
CA PRO A 111 -21.90 2.43 -5.39
C PRO A 111 -20.68 1.81 -4.65
N LEU A 112 -20.70 0.50 -4.39
CA LEU A 112 -19.57 -0.18 -3.77
C LEU A 112 -18.36 -0.19 -4.71
N LEU A 113 -18.57 -0.48 -6.00
CA LEU A 113 -17.49 -0.44 -7.00
C LEU A 113 -16.93 0.98 -7.16
N VAL A 114 -17.80 2.00 -7.16
CA VAL A 114 -17.38 3.41 -7.21
C VAL A 114 -16.53 3.76 -5.98
N LEU A 115 -16.91 3.28 -4.79
CA LEU A 115 -16.11 3.49 -3.58
C LEU A 115 -14.76 2.76 -3.65
N ILE A 116 -14.72 1.53 -4.15
CA ILE A 116 -13.48 0.77 -4.31
C ILE A 116 -12.48 1.53 -5.19
N VAL A 117 -12.95 2.02 -6.34
CA VAL A 117 -12.09 2.79 -7.27
C VAL A 117 -11.82 4.19 -6.73
N GLY A 118 -12.83 4.87 -6.22
CA GLY A 118 -12.71 6.23 -5.68
C GLY A 118 -11.70 6.33 -4.53
N MET A 119 -11.79 5.42 -3.57
CA MET A 119 -10.84 5.37 -2.44
C MET A 119 -9.45 4.91 -2.86
N GLY A 120 -9.33 4.13 -3.94
CA GLY A 120 -8.04 3.72 -4.47
C GLY A 120 -7.32 4.83 -5.24
N VAL A 121 -8.07 5.64 -5.98
CA VAL A 121 -7.51 6.75 -6.78
C VAL A 121 -7.32 8.02 -5.94
N TYR A 122 -8.25 8.31 -5.03
CA TYR A 122 -8.22 9.50 -4.19
C TYR A 122 -8.49 9.16 -2.72
N PRO A 123 -7.52 8.55 -2.01
CA PRO A 123 -7.68 8.13 -0.61
C PRO A 123 -7.66 9.30 0.39
N LYS A 124 -7.16 10.48 -0.01
CA LYS A 124 -6.92 11.64 0.84
C LYS A 124 -8.09 12.00 1.76
N PRO A 125 -9.36 12.12 1.30
CA PRO A 125 -10.47 12.52 2.17
C PRO A 125 -10.77 11.52 3.30
N VAL A 126 -10.45 10.25 3.09
CA VAL A 126 -10.65 9.20 4.10
C VAL A 126 -9.52 9.26 5.12
N ILE A 127 -8.27 9.38 4.66
CA ILE A 127 -7.09 9.46 5.52
C ILE A 127 -7.19 10.69 6.44
N GLU A 128 -7.46 11.87 5.90
CA GLU A 128 -7.59 13.12 6.70
C GLU A 128 -8.69 13.04 7.78
N ARG A 129 -9.73 12.23 7.55
CA ARG A 129 -10.77 12.01 8.57
C ARG A 129 -10.34 11.03 9.65
N MET A 130 -9.39 10.16 9.36
CA MET A 130 -8.86 9.18 10.30
C MET A 130 -7.73 9.76 11.18
N GLU A 131 -6.97 10.72 10.67
CA GLU A 131 -5.84 11.35 11.37
C GLU A 131 -6.16 11.78 12.81
N PRO A 132 -7.24 12.54 13.10
CA PRO A 132 -7.53 12.97 14.47
C PRO A 132 -7.77 11.82 15.45
N ALA A 133 -8.34 10.71 14.95
CA ALA A 133 -8.59 9.52 15.76
C ALA A 133 -7.31 8.74 16.05
N VAL A 134 -6.40 8.70 15.06
CA VAL A 134 -5.08 8.08 15.20
C VAL A 134 -4.24 8.89 16.19
N ASP A 135 -4.18 10.21 16.04
CA ASP A 135 -3.44 11.11 16.93
C ASP A 135 -3.91 11.00 18.38
N ALA A 136 -5.22 10.95 18.59
CA ALA A 136 -5.80 10.75 19.91
C ALA A 136 -5.42 9.39 20.52
N LEU A 137 -5.37 8.34 19.69
CA LEU A 137 -4.95 7.01 20.13
C LEU A 137 -3.47 6.98 20.49
N VAL A 138 -2.61 7.58 19.67
CA VAL A 138 -1.17 7.66 19.91
C VAL A 138 -0.91 8.43 21.19
N ALA A 139 -1.51 9.60 21.37
CA ALA A 139 -1.39 10.40 22.59
C ALA A 139 -1.86 9.64 23.83
N HIS A 140 -2.92 8.83 23.72
CA HIS A 140 -3.38 7.98 24.80
C HIS A 140 -2.35 6.90 25.16
N VAL A 141 -1.75 6.25 24.17
CA VAL A 141 -0.72 5.22 24.39
C VAL A 141 0.54 5.83 25.02
N GLU A 142 1.00 6.99 24.52
CA GLU A 142 2.14 7.72 25.08
C GLU A 142 1.94 8.09 26.55
N ALA A 143 0.74 8.48 26.92
CA ALA A 143 0.41 8.85 28.29
C ALA A 143 0.38 7.65 29.28
N HIS A 144 0.20 6.42 28.77
CA HIS A 144 -0.03 5.23 29.61
C HIS A 144 1.07 4.18 29.51
N VAL A 145 1.96 4.26 28.53
CA VAL A 145 3.06 3.30 28.32
C VAL A 145 4.39 4.03 28.49
N GLU A 146 5.06 3.77 29.61
CA GLU A 146 6.41 4.29 29.86
C GLU A 146 7.39 3.74 28.79
N GLY A 147 8.06 4.65 28.09
CA GLY A 147 9.06 4.30 27.06
C GLY A 147 8.49 4.07 25.66
N PHE A 148 7.20 4.34 25.43
CA PHE A 148 6.67 4.41 24.07
C PHE A 148 7.22 5.68 23.39
N THR A 149 7.96 5.48 22.33
CA THR A 149 8.39 6.56 21.41
C THR A 149 7.74 6.27 20.07
N GLU A 150 7.06 7.26 19.49
CA GLU A 150 6.60 7.16 18.13
C GLU A 150 7.74 6.68 17.21
N PRO A 151 7.50 5.69 16.36
CA PRO A 151 8.46 5.35 15.32
C PRO A 151 8.60 6.57 14.39
N THR A 152 9.63 7.35 14.60
CA THR A 152 9.97 8.49 13.71
C THR A 152 10.03 7.94 12.30
N SER A 153 9.11 8.37 11.43
CA SER A 153 9.13 7.97 10.04
C SER A 153 10.44 8.48 9.44
N ARG A 154 11.36 7.59 9.16
CA ARG A 154 12.63 7.93 8.48
C ARG A 154 12.40 8.62 7.13
N PHE A 155 11.19 8.48 6.57
CA PHE A 155 10.81 9.12 5.32
C PHE A 155 10.50 10.63 5.45
N GLY A 156 10.15 11.13 6.63
CA GLY A 156 9.90 12.56 6.85
C GLY A 156 11.16 13.36 7.17
N ALA A 157 12.09 12.76 7.91
CA ALA A 157 13.30 13.43 8.37
C ALA A 157 14.27 13.80 7.21
N ASP A 158 14.30 12.99 6.16
CA ASP A 158 15.19 13.22 5.00
C ASP A 158 14.65 14.27 4.04
N VAL A 159 13.33 14.55 4.07
CA VAL A 159 12.69 15.56 3.22
C VAL A 159 12.81 16.96 3.85
N GLU A 160 12.75 17.08 5.19
CA GLU A 160 12.96 18.34 5.88
C GLU A 160 14.44 18.75 5.92
N ALA A 161 15.36 17.78 6.04
CA ALA A 161 16.80 18.06 6.01
C ALA A 161 17.34 18.44 4.61
N GLY A 162 16.61 18.11 3.54
CA GLY A 162 16.97 18.46 2.16
C GLY A 162 16.42 19.80 1.66
N GLY A 163 15.54 20.46 2.43
CA GLY A 163 14.86 21.69 2.03
C GLY A 163 15.63 23.00 2.26
N ASP A 164 16.67 23.00 3.07
CA ASP A 164 17.32 24.25 3.51
C ASP A 164 18.60 24.62 2.75
N HIS A 165 18.92 23.96 1.65
CA HIS A 165 20.13 24.26 0.86
C HIS A 165 19.87 24.75 -0.57
N VAL A 166 18.75 25.41 -0.84
CA VAL A 166 18.55 26.17 -2.09
C VAL A 166 18.07 27.57 -1.77
N GLY A 167 18.99 28.45 -1.48
CA GLY A 167 18.67 29.86 -1.31
C GLY A 167 19.88 30.70 -0.93
N GLY A 168 20.59 31.24 -1.93
CA GLY A 168 21.25 32.52 -1.79
C GLY A 168 22.77 32.50 -1.62
N SER A 169 23.48 32.63 -2.70
CA SER A 169 24.70 33.44 -2.76
C SER A 169 24.91 33.98 -4.16
N ASP A 170 24.19 35.05 -4.45
CA ASP A 170 24.64 36.02 -5.43
C ASP A 170 25.13 37.24 -4.64
N GLY A 171 26.41 37.47 -4.66
CA GLY A 171 27.08 38.59 -4.03
C GLY A 171 28.45 38.77 -4.64
N HIS A 172 28.48 39.22 -5.89
CA HIS A 172 29.65 39.89 -6.44
C HIS A 172 30.02 41.12 -5.59
N SER A 173 31.28 41.23 -5.20
CA SER A 173 31.91 42.50 -5.01
C SER A 173 33.41 42.35 -5.29
N ASP A 174 33.77 42.93 -6.45
CA ASP A 174 35.11 43.28 -6.87
C ASP A 174 35.69 44.25 -5.86
N GLY A 175 36.95 44.03 -5.52
CA GLY A 175 37.71 44.95 -4.67
C GLY A 175 39.19 44.72 -4.82
N HIS A 176 39.75 45.28 -5.89
CA HIS A 176 41.18 45.53 -6.02
C HIS A 176 41.66 46.42 -4.87
N SER A 177 42.78 46.12 -4.27
CA SER A 177 43.76 47.09 -3.84
C SER A 177 45.11 46.42 -3.59
N ASP A 178 46.03 46.89 -4.39
CA ASP A 178 47.49 46.72 -4.29
C ASP A 178 48.02 47.25 -2.97
N GLY A 179 49.06 46.65 -2.45
CA GLY A 179 49.78 47.16 -1.29
C GLY A 179 51.07 46.42 -1.01
N HIS A 180 52.10 46.82 -1.74
CA HIS A 180 53.48 46.57 -1.37
C HIS A 180 53.80 47.04 0.03
N SER A 181 54.60 46.29 0.76
CA SER A 181 55.78 46.83 1.46
C SER A 181 56.60 45.74 2.09
N ASP A 182 57.85 45.86 1.76
CA ASP A 182 59.06 45.18 2.24
C ASP A 182 59.25 45.37 3.75
N GLY A 183 59.96 44.42 4.37
CA GLY A 183 60.41 44.61 5.75
C GLY A 183 61.25 43.42 6.27
N HIS A 184 62.50 43.55 6.09
CA HIS A 184 63.66 42.87 6.71
C HIS A 184 63.58 42.70 8.23
N GLY A 185 64.33 41.72 8.68
CA GLY A 185 64.94 41.65 10.04
C GLY A 185 64.74 40.29 10.65
N ASP A 186 65.64 39.41 10.60
CA ASP A 186 66.99 39.21 11.18
C ASP A 186 66.91 38.67 12.61
N ALA A 187 67.68 37.62 12.75
CA ALA A 187 68.45 37.16 13.88
C ALA A 187 67.81 36.57 15.15
N GLY A 188 68.23 35.38 15.40
CA GLY A 188 69.01 35.09 16.61
C GLY A 188 68.29 34.27 17.69
N GLY A 189 68.91 33.15 17.95
CA GLY A 189 69.51 32.81 19.24
C GLY A 189 68.75 31.77 20.06
N ASP A 190 69.33 30.61 20.00
CA ASP A 190 69.81 29.77 21.07
C ASP A 190 69.02 29.53 22.39
N ASP A 191 69.10 28.25 22.71
CA ASP A 191 69.26 27.66 24.05
C ASP A 191 68.05 27.42 24.96
N HIS A 192 67.83 26.23 25.17
CA HIS A 192 67.77 25.22 26.25
C HIS A 192 66.64 24.24 26.07
#